data_a0dc69834548dc2b74e3b52a3019f498
#
_entry.id   a0dc69834548dc2b74e3b52a3019f498
#
_cell.length_a   1.000
_cell.length_b   1.000
_cell.length_c   1.000
_cell.angle_alpha   90.00
_cell.angle_beta   90.00
_cell.angle_gamma   90.00
#
_symmetry.space_group_name_H-M   'P 1'
#
loop_
_entity.id
_entity.type
_entity.pdbx_description
1 polymer ?
#
loop_
_entity_poly.entity_id
_entity_poly.type
_entity_poly.pdbx_seq_one_letter_code
_entity_poly.pdbx_strand_id
1 'polypeptide(L)'
;MQVKQYAAPDGIMSQEQGPERAVQMSVHRYIVAAISLLASSISGIGVTVPASADEQSVRRGKAIAVTRCSYCHSIGTAGRSPRAAAPPFRSLHKQYPVETLEDALAERMSTGHPRMPEFRLEPNQVGDFISFLKSLE
;
A
#
# COMPACT_ATOMS: atom_id res chain seq x y z
N MET A 1 -56.95 55.05 25.56
CA MET A 1 -55.84 54.64 26.47
C MET A 1 -54.58 54.76 25.69
N GLN A 2 -53.78 55.79 25.96
CA GLN A 2 -52.51 56.05 25.27
C GLN A 2 -51.35 55.40 26.10
N VAL A 3 -50.58 54.51 25.51
CA VAL A 3 -49.39 53.97 26.13
C VAL A 3 -48.22 54.88 25.80
N LYS A 4 -47.69 55.48 26.84
CA LYS A 4 -46.57 56.42 26.80
C LYS A 4 -45.25 55.66 26.53
N GLN A 5 -44.64 55.91 25.37
CA GLN A 5 -43.29 55.43 25.08
C GLN A 5 -42.26 56.18 25.90
N TYR A 6 -41.51 55.45 26.67
CA TYR A 6 -40.30 55.97 27.36
C TYR A 6 -39.10 55.85 26.41
N ALA A 7 -38.54 56.98 26.07
CA ALA A 7 -37.24 57.05 25.41
C ALA A 7 -36.14 56.76 26.41
N ALA A 8 -35.26 55.86 26.06
CA ALA A 8 -34.06 55.60 26.83
C ALA A 8 -32.97 56.65 26.52
N PRO A 9 -32.21 57.13 27.49
CA PRO A 9 -31.11 58.05 27.23
C PRO A 9 -29.90 57.31 26.69
N ASP A 10 -29.31 57.87 25.63
CA ASP A 10 -28.03 57.44 25.02
C ASP A 10 -26.90 57.63 26.01
N GLY A 11 -26.55 56.55 26.70
CA GLY A 11 -25.36 56.48 27.56
C GLY A 11 -24.19 55.92 26.72
N ILE A 12 -23.30 56.78 26.32
CA ILE A 12 -22.00 56.46 25.73
C ILE A 12 -21.17 55.72 26.80
N MET A 13 -21.16 54.39 26.75
CA MET A 13 -20.18 53.63 27.49
C MET A 13 -18.89 53.55 26.67
N SER A 14 -17.99 54.49 26.95
CA SER A 14 -16.60 54.36 26.51
C SER A 14 -16.02 53.10 27.17
N GLN A 15 -15.89 52.05 26.38
CA GLN A 15 -15.15 50.88 26.80
C GLN A 15 -13.66 51.26 26.92
N GLU A 16 -13.21 51.44 28.13
CA GLU A 16 -11.78 51.43 28.46
C GLU A 16 -11.22 50.07 28.03
N GLN A 17 -10.55 50.08 26.90
CA GLN A 17 -9.77 48.91 26.44
C GLN A 17 -8.53 48.82 27.34
N GLY A 18 -8.65 48.12 28.48
CA GLY A 18 -7.61 47.91 29.43
C GLY A 18 -6.38 47.19 28.84
N PRO A 19 -5.25 47.19 29.58
CA PRO A 19 -3.95 46.64 29.11
C PRO A 19 -4.00 45.13 28.76
N GLU A 20 -5.08 44.44 29.06
CA GLU A 20 -5.25 43.00 28.77
C GLU A 20 -5.22 42.67 27.29
N ARG A 21 -5.72 43.55 26.39
CA ARG A 21 -5.68 43.31 24.97
C ARG A 21 -4.25 43.36 24.39
N ALA A 22 -3.39 44.18 24.95
CA ALA A 22 -2.02 44.27 24.49
C ALA A 22 -1.22 43.01 24.90
N VAL A 23 -1.49 42.46 26.09
CA VAL A 23 -0.89 41.21 26.54
C VAL A 23 -1.39 40.02 25.75
N GLN A 24 -2.70 39.99 25.47
CA GLN A 24 -3.32 38.91 24.70
C GLN A 24 -2.76 38.84 23.28
N MET A 25 -2.57 39.97 22.57
CA MET A 25 -1.98 39.99 21.23
C MET A 25 -0.50 39.60 21.24
N SER A 26 0.24 39.95 22.30
CA SER A 26 1.64 39.58 22.41
C SER A 26 1.81 38.05 22.57
N VAL A 27 1.05 37.45 23.51
CA VAL A 27 1.06 36.01 23.73
C VAL A 27 0.65 35.21 22.48
N HIS A 28 -0.39 35.70 21.74
CA HIS A 28 -0.83 35.04 20.54
C HIS A 28 0.25 35.05 19.42
N ARG A 29 1.00 36.14 19.28
CA ARG A 29 2.12 36.23 18.33
C ARG A 29 3.26 35.28 18.67
N TYR A 30 3.59 35.08 19.94
CA TYR A 30 4.61 34.13 20.38
C TYR A 30 4.17 32.67 20.18
N ILE A 31 2.89 32.35 20.44
CA ILE A 31 2.34 31.00 20.24
C ILE A 31 2.35 30.65 18.75
N VAL A 32 1.89 31.56 17.87
CA VAL A 32 1.90 31.32 16.43
C VAL A 32 3.33 31.17 15.89
N ALA A 33 4.28 31.98 16.35
CA ALA A 33 5.69 31.86 15.96
C ALA A 33 6.32 30.53 16.44
N ALA A 34 6.00 30.09 17.66
CA ALA A 34 6.50 28.82 18.18
C ALA A 34 5.94 27.59 17.46
N ILE A 35 4.67 27.62 17.05
CA ILE A 35 4.03 26.55 16.26
C ILE A 35 4.66 26.49 14.87
N SER A 36 4.99 27.64 14.25
CA SER A 36 5.61 27.66 12.92
C SER A 36 7.05 27.11 12.92
N LEU A 37 7.80 27.23 14.01
CA LEU A 37 9.14 26.66 14.14
C LEU A 37 9.12 25.14 14.38
N LEU A 38 8.07 24.61 15.01
CA LEU A 38 7.92 23.17 15.25
C LEU A 38 7.44 22.41 14.00
N ALA A 39 6.77 23.08 13.07
CA ALA A 39 6.27 22.46 11.83
C ALA A 39 7.38 22.15 10.80
N SER A 40 8.57 22.77 10.92
CA SER A 40 9.67 22.59 9.97
C SER A 40 10.54 21.35 10.22
N SER A 41 10.34 20.62 11.31
CA SER A 41 11.18 19.47 11.70
C SER A 41 10.64 18.10 11.27
N ILE A 42 9.49 18.02 10.57
CA ILE A 42 8.86 16.75 10.19
C ILE A 42 9.22 16.35 8.73
N SER A 43 10.17 17.04 8.09
CA SER A 43 10.65 16.68 6.76
C SER A 43 11.70 15.56 6.86
N GLY A 44 11.26 14.32 6.99
CA GLY A 44 12.20 13.20 6.95
C GLY A 44 11.71 11.86 7.46
N ILE A 45 10.51 11.76 8.03
CA ILE A 45 9.96 10.44 8.34
C ILE A 45 9.36 9.91 7.04
N GLY A 46 10.18 9.21 6.27
CA GLY A 46 9.70 8.43 5.13
C GLY A 46 8.65 7.45 5.67
N VAL A 47 7.39 7.72 5.40
CA VAL A 47 6.30 6.77 5.68
C VAL A 47 6.52 5.58 4.75
N THR A 48 7.24 4.57 5.24
CA THR A 48 7.30 3.28 4.56
C THR A 48 5.93 2.65 4.71
N VAL A 49 5.09 2.81 3.69
CA VAL A 49 3.83 2.07 3.61
C VAL A 49 4.21 0.59 3.53
N PRO A 50 3.81 -0.26 4.50
CA PRO A 50 4.06 -1.69 4.39
C PRO A 50 3.35 -2.19 3.13
N ALA A 51 4.07 -2.96 2.32
CA ALA A 51 3.47 -3.64 1.18
C ALA A 51 2.30 -4.49 1.65
N SER A 52 1.19 -4.50 0.90
CA SER A 52 0.04 -5.33 1.22
C SER A 52 0.46 -6.80 1.34
N ALA A 53 -0.31 -7.60 2.08
CA ALA A 53 -0.05 -9.05 2.21
C ALA A 53 0.01 -9.72 0.83
N ASP A 54 -0.82 -9.26 -0.10
CA ASP A 54 -0.86 -9.74 -1.48
C ASP A 54 0.43 -9.44 -2.24
N GLU A 55 0.93 -8.20 -2.18
CA GLU A 55 2.22 -7.85 -2.80
C GLU A 55 3.40 -8.63 -2.20
N GLN A 56 3.35 -8.93 -0.92
CA GLN A 56 4.39 -9.75 -0.28
C GLN A 56 4.34 -11.19 -0.79
N SER A 57 3.13 -11.78 -0.93
CA SER A 57 2.93 -13.11 -1.51
C SER A 57 3.46 -13.17 -2.93
N VAL A 58 3.11 -12.22 -3.78
CA VAL A 58 3.61 -12.12 -5.16
C VAL A 58 5.15 -12.06 -5.20
N ARG A 59 5.78 -11.28 -4.32
CA ARG A 59 7.24 -11.21 -4.27
C ARG A 59 7.89 -12.53 -3.86
N ARG A 60 7.35 -13.22 -2.85
CA ARG A 60 7.85 -14.53 -2.42
C ARG A 60 7.64 -15.59 -3.51
N GLY A 61 6.46 -15.60 -4.15
CA GLY A 61 6.17 -16.49 -5.26
C GLY A 61 7.11 -16.25 -6.45
N LYS A 62 7.41 -15.00 -6.77
CA LYS A 62 8.40 -14.65 -7.79
C LYS A 62 9.80 -15.16 -7.43
N ALA A 63 10.21 -15.06 -6.17
CA ALA A 63 11.50 -15.59 -5.73
C ALA A 63 11.59 -17.13 -5.93
N ILE A 64 10.51 -17.86 -5.66
CA ILE A 64 10.41 -19.29 -5.95
C ILE A 64 10.56 -19.55 -7.45
N ALA A 65 9.84 -18.80 -8.30
CA ALA A 65 9.93 -18.92 -9.73
C ALA A 65 11.35 -18.66 -10.27
N VAL A 66 12.03 -17.64 -9.74
CA VAL A 66 13.42 -17.33 -10.11
C VAL A 66 14.34 -18.49 -9.79
N THR A 67 14.26 -19.05 -8.59
CA THR A 67 15.21 -20.06 -8.11
C THR A 67 14.97 -21.44 -8.67
N ARG A 68 13.71 -21.80 -8.98
CA ARG A 68 13.33 -23.17 -9.34
C ARG A 68 12.88 -23.35 -10.79
N CYS A 69 12.37 -22.31 -11.43
CA CYS A 69 11.65 -22.43 -12.71
C CYS A 69 12.32 -21.67 -13.87
N SER A 70 13.05 -20.59 -13.58
CA SER A 70 13.57 -19.67 -14.62
C SER A 70 14.59 -20.29 -15.55
N TYR A 71 15.22 -21.38 -15.16
CA TYR A 71 16.14 -22.12 -16.04
C TYR A 71 15.44 -22.66 -17.29
N CYS A 72 14.15 -23.00 -17.19
CA CYS A 72 13.37 -23.56 -18.30
C CYS A 72 12.27 -22.61 -18.79
N HIS A 73 11.60 -21.92 -17.87
CA HIS A 73 10.41 -21.10 -18.15
C HIS A 73 10.74 -19.60 -18.18
N SER A 74 10.10 -18.87 -19.07
CA SER A 74 10.00 -17.42 -18.95
C SER A 74 9.04 -17.10 -17.82
N ILE A 75 9.53 -16.43 -16.78
CA ILE A 75 8.79 -16.07 -15.55
C ILE A 75 8.30 -14.62 -15.56
N GLY A 76 8.56 -13.86 -16.59
CA GLY A 76 8.15 -12.46 -16.71
C GLY A 76 6.96 -12.26 -17.64
N THR A 77 6.54 -10.99 -17.72
CA THR A 77 5.46 -10.54 -18.61
C THR A 77 5.84 -10.55 -20.09
N ALA A 78 7.13 -10.65 -20.42
CA ALA A 78 7.66 -10.67 -21.78
C ALA A 78 8.79 -11.69 -21.93
N GLY A 79 9.26 -11.88 -23.16
CA GLY A 79 10.37 -12.77 -23.48
C GLY A 79 9.97 -14.21 -23.73
N ARG A 80 10.87 -14.97 -24.36
CA ARG A 80 10.70 -16.40 -24.66
C ARG A 80 11.26 -17.24 -23.53
N SER A 81 10.71 -18.42 -23.30
CA SER A 81 11.29 -19.38 -22.37
C SER A 81 12.67 -19.84 -22.86
N PRO A 82 13.66 -20.00 -21.96
CA PRO A 82 14.98 -20.56 -22.30
C PRO A 82 14.88 -21.93 -22.96
N ARG A 83 13.95 -22.75 -22.52
CA ARG A 83 13.58 -23.99 -23.22
C ARG A 83 12.32 -23.80 -24.03
N ALA A 84 12.39 -24.05 -25.34
CA ALA A 84 11.26 -23.84 -26.25
C ALA A 84 10.02 -24.68 -25.89
N ALA A 85 10.22 -25.87 -25.30
CA ALA A 85 9.14 -26.76 -24.87
C ALA A 85 8.48 -26.32 -23.53
N ALA A 86 9.10 -25.41 -22.78
CA ALA A 86 8.56 -24.93 -21.50
C ALA A 86 7.67 -23.70 -21.75
N PRO A 87 6.36 -23.74 -21.43
CA PRO A 87 5.47 -22.60 -21.66
C PRO A 87 5.89 -21.41 -20.77
N PRO A 88 5.80 -20.17 -21.28
CA PRO A 88 5.94 -18.99 -20.45
C PRO A 88 4.84 -18.93 -19.39
N PHE A 89 5.14 -18.56 -18.15
CA PHE A 89 4.16 -18.56 -17.06
C PHE A 89 2.94 -17.65 -17.34
N ARG A 90 3.15 -16.50 -17.99
CA ARG A 90 2.08 -15.59 -18.40
C ARG A 90 1.07 -16.21 -19.39
N SER A 91 1.34 -17.38 -19.95
CA SER A 91 0.43 -18.05 -20.88
C SER A 91 -0.36 -19.20 -20.24
N LEU A 92 -0.06 -19.56 -18.99
CA LEU A 92 -0.69 -20.70 -18.31
C LEU A 92 -2.20 -20.49 -18.14
N HIS A 93 -2.61 -19.31 -17.72
CA HIS A 93 -4.02 -18.95 -17.52
C HIS A 93 -4.90 -19.12 -18.77
N LYS A 94 -4.28 -19.13 -19.95
CA LYS A 94 -5.00 -19.36 -21.23
C LYS A 94 -5.37 -20.82 -21.45
N GLN A 95 -4.75 -21.72 -20.71
CA GLN A 95 -4.97 -23.17 -20.85
C GLN A 95 -5.85 -23.71 -19.73
N TYR A 96 -5.69 -23.20 -18.50
CA TYR A 96 -6.44 -23.60 -17.31
C TYR A 96 -6.33 -22.53 -16.22
N PRO A 97 -7.28 -22.45 -15.28
CA PRO A 97 -7.16 -21.58 -14.13
C PRO A 97 -5.92 -21.95 -13.31
N VAL A 98 -5.06 -20.97 -12.97
CA VAL A 98 -3.77 -21.26 -12.29
C VAL A 98 -3.95 -21.84 -10.90
N GLU A 99 -5.11 -21.62 -10.27
CA GLU A 99 -5.49 -22.21 -8.99
C GLU A 99 -5.52 -23.75 -9.04
N THR A 100 -5.84 -24.33 -10.18
CA THR A 100 -5.85 -25.78 -10.33
C THR A 100 -4.47 -26.44 -10.21
N LEU A 101 -3.41 -25.63 -10.15
CA LEU A 101 -2.05 -26.11 -9.90
C LEU A 101 -1.74 -26.33 -8.43
N GLU A 102 -2.60 -25.89 -7.49
CA GLU A 102 -2.33 -25.93 -6.05
C GLU A 102 -1.99 -27.36 -5.58
N ASP A 103 -2.86 -28.31 -5.87
CA ASP A 103 -2.68 -29.70 -5.47
C ASP A 103 -1.42 -30.31 -6.11
N ALA A 104 -1.21 -30.10 -7.39
CA ALA A 104 -0.05 -30.59 -8.09
C ALA A 104 1.27 -30.04 -7.52
N LEU A 105 1.29 -28.75 -7.13
CA LEU A 105 2.46 -28.10 -6.52
C LEU A 105 2.71 -28.60 -5.08
N ALA A 106 1.65 -28.94 -4.33
CA ALA A 106 1.72 -29.39 -2.95
C ALA A 106 2.11 -30.87 -2.86
N GLU A 107 1.61 -31.72 -3.74
CA GLU A 107 1.82 -33.17 -3.65
C GLU A 107 3.15 -33.60 -4.25
N ARG A 108 3.36 -33.37 -5.46
CA ARG A 108 4.59 -33.56 -6.24
C ARG A 108 4.23 -33.36 -7.72
N MET A 109 4.67 -32.27 -8.25
CA MET A 109 4.35 -31.99 -9.66
C MET A 109 5.04 -33.01 -10.58
N SER A 110 4.26 -33.97 -11.03
CA SER A 110 4.63 -34.81 -12.16
C SER A 110 3.84 -34.34 -13.37
N THR A 111 4.46 -33.58 -14.26
CA THR A 111 3.80 -32.99 -15.45
C THR A 111 3.72 -33.95 -16.62
N GLY A 112 4.22 -35.18 -16.47
CA GLY A 112 4.39 -36.10 -17.58
C GLY A 112 5.47 -35.67 -18.58
N HIS A 113 6.13 -34.55 -18.36
CA HIS A 113 7.26 -34.08 -19.18
C HIS A 113 8.58 -34.67 -18.67
N PRO A 114 9.25 -35.55 -19.42
CA PRO A 114 10.47 -36.24 -18.96
C PRO A 114 11.62 -35.29 -18.59
N ARG A 115 11.53 -34.02 -18.98
CA ARG A 115 12.59 -33.03 -18.79
C ARG A 115 12.26 -32.00 -17.70
N MET A 116 11.07 -32.02 -17.12
CA MET A 116 10.71 -31.18 -15.99
C MET A 116 11.02 -31.94 -14.69
N PRO A 117 11.93 -31.45 -13.85
CA PRO A 117 12.24 -32.13 -12.60
C PRO A 117 11.02 -32.14 -11.68
N GLU A 118 10.81 -33.24 -10.99
CA GLU A 118 9.82 -33.31 -9.92
C GLU A 118 10.23 -32.41 -8.77
N PHE A 119 9.31 -31.64 -8.25
CA PHE A 119 9.51 -30.83 -7.07
C PHE A 119 8.20 -30.69 -6.28
N ARG A 120 8.34 -30.32 -5.03
CA ARG A 120 7.25 -30.05 -4.12
C ARG A 120 7.43 -28.68 -3.49
N LEU A 121 6.35 -27.95 -3.30
CA LEU A 121 6.31 -26.71 -2.54
C LEU A 121 5.62 -26.95 -1.20
N GLU A 122 6.07 -26.26 -0.17
CA GLU A 122 5.36 -26.23 1.11
C GLU A 122 4.03 -25.44 0.96
N PRO A 123 3.01 -25.72 1.79
CA PRO A 123 1.68 -25.13 1.62
C PRO A 123 1.69 -23.59 1.52
N ASN A 124 2.50 -22.90 2.32
CA ASN A 124 2.68 -21.45 2.25
C ASN A 124 3.34 -20.99 0.96
N GLN A 125 4.28 -21.79 0.43
CA GLN A 125 4.94 -21.51 -0.86
C GLN A 125 4.00 -21.71 -2.04
N VAL A 126 3.05 -22.64 -1.95
CA VAL A 126 2.03 -22.84 -2.98
C VAL A 126 1.18 -21.59 -3.11
N GLY A 127 0.61 -21.07 -2.02
CA GLY A 127 -0.20 -19.85 -2.06
C GLY A 127 0.58 -18.64 -2.60
N ASP A 128 1.83 -18.46 -2.18
CA ASP A 128 2.70 -17.40 -2.70
C ASP A 128 2.96 -17.56 -4.20
N PHE A 129 3.20 -18.77 -4.65
CA PHE A 129 3.47 -19.06 -6.07
C PHE A 129 2.23 -18.84 -6.94
N ILE A 130 1.05 -19.26 -6.51
CA ILE A 130 -0.23 -18.98 -7.20
C ILE A 130 -0.48 -17.47 -7.28
N SER A 131 -0.27 -16.72 -6.19
CA SER A 131 -0.38 -15.25 -6.19
C SER A 131 0.54 -14.62 -7.25
N PHE A 132 1.76 -15.12 -7.36
CA PHE A 132 2.68 -14.67 -8.41
C PHE A 132 2.19 -15.01 -9.82
N LEU A 133 1.69 -16.23 -10.07
CA LEU A 133 1.16 -16.59 -11.38
C LEU A 133 -0.02 -15.72 -11.79
N LYS A 134 -0.95 -15.45 -10.87
CA LYS A 134 -2.08 -14.52 -11.08
C LYS A 134 -1.64 -13.10 -11.42
N SER A 135 -0.53 -12.65 -10.87
CA SER A 135 0.03 -11.32 -11.18
C SER A 135 0.56 -11.19 -12.62
N LEU A 136 0.64 -12.30 -13.36
CA LEU A 136 1.09 -12.34 -14.77
C LEU A 136 -0.08 -12.39 -15.76
N GLU A 137 -1.32 -12.50 -15.30
CA GLU A 137 -2.53 -12.49 -16.11
C GLU A 137 -2.87 -11.06 -16.56
#